data_ec791a0b42de28e95aa7a10795123c0a
#
_entry.id   ec791a0b42de28e95aa7a10795123c0a
#
_cell.length_a   1.000
_cell.length_b   1.000
_cell.length_c   1.000
_cell.angle_alpha   90.00
_cell.angle_beta   90.00
_cell.angle_gamma   90.00
#
_symmetry.space_group_name_H-M   'P 1'
#
loop_
_entity.id
_entity.type
_entity.pdbx_description
1 polymer ?
#
loop_
_entity_poly.entity_id
_entity_poly.type
_entity_poly.pdbx_seq_one_letter_code
_entity_poly.pdbx_strand_id
1 'polypeptide(L)'
;MLPDPIAIIDIGSNSVRLVVYAGSARVPSAIFNEKVMAGLGRDMGAGRMLAEAAQERALAALRRFRILTRQMRVGRTRVVATAAVRDAANGAAFIARVRETGFEPEVLSGEQEGVMAGQGVLSGIPDADGLVGDLGGGSLELVDIADRQVRASTSLPLGVLRLNGAERKPDAVAKKIAKALDGLDFLKRGRKRTFYMVGGSWRTLARYDMWLTSYPLPITHQYVMTPARALEIQKGLAAKPDLKSIPELQDARLPSLPPAAALLRVLVDEVKPARLVVSSFGIREGLLFDDLHPDARRRDPLIEGAREAGRSLGRFDEHGALLDRWIAPVFDDAPDAARLRKAACLLADIAWAAHPDFRAERGVDMALHGNWVGINGPGRVVLAQALSASHGEPRKFAETPTARLCRPEALARATQWGLAMRLGQRLSGGVAAGLERSRLGVRDGRLRLELKREDEALYGEAVERRFSTLASALGLIPEAVAL
;
A
#
# COMPACT_ATOMS: atom_id res chain seq x y z
N MET A 1 -0.16 -20.26 17.00
CA MET A 1 0.97 -19.34 17.25
C MET A 1 1.15 -18.48 16.00
N LEU A 2 1.31 -17.17 16.16
CA LEU A 2 1.74 -16.31 15.04
C LEU A 2 3.16 -16.73 14.64
N PRO A 3 3.51 -16.67 13.34
CA PRO A 3 4.88 -16.95 12.90
C PRO A 3 5.85 -15.95 13.55
N ASP A 4 7.10 -16.41 13.76
CA ASP A 4 8.15 -15.56 14.32
C ASP A 4 8.35 -14.30 13.45
N PRO A 5 8.61 -13.14 14.07
CA PRO A 5 8.89 -11.92 13.34
C PRO A 5 10.08 -12.08 12.37
N ILE A 6 10.02 -11.39 11.24
CA ILE A 6 11.09 -11.35 10.23
C ILE A 6 11.67 -9.93 10.18
N ALA A 7 12.99 -9.80 10.21
CA ALA A 7 13.67 -8.52 10.06
C ALA A 7 14.30 -8.38 8.68
N ILE A 8 14.16 -7.19 8.09
CA ILE A 8 14.92 -6.77 6.90
C ILE A 8 15.79 -5.58 7.31
N ILE A 9 17.09 -5.71 7.06
CA ILE A 9 18.06 -4.61 7.20
C ILE A 9 18.52 -4.21 5.81
N ASP A 10 18.31 -2.94 5.47
CA ASP A 10 18.68 -2.34 4.19
C ASP A 10 19.82 -1.34 4.42
N ILE A 11 21.00 -1.65 3.88
CA ILE A 11 22.21 -0.80 3.92
C ILE A 11 22.28 -0.03 2.60
N GLY A 12 21.56 1.10 2.58
CA GLY A 12 21.47 1.96 1.39
C GLY A 12 22.47 3.10 1.36
N SER A 13 22.53 3.82 0.23
CA SER A 13 23.46 4.94 0.03
C SER A 13 23.27 6.10 1.03
N ASN A 14 22.06 6.35 1.49
CA ASN A 14 21.78 7.47 2.40
C ASN A 14 21.55 7.03 3.85
N SER A 15 21.05 5.82 4.07
CA SER A 15 20.65 5.35 5.39
C SER A 15 20.78 3.85 5.53
N VAL A 16 21.00 3.39 6.76
CA VAL A 16 20.82 2.01 7.19
C VAL A 16 19.47 1.91 7.90
N ARG A 17 18.68 0.91 7.56
CA ARG A 17 17.31 0.80 8.08
C ARG A 17 16.99 -0.63 8.51
N LEU A 18 16.46 -0.78 9.71
CA LEU A 18 15.85 -2.01 10.21
C LEU A 18 14.34 -1.88 10.14
N VAL A 19 13.67 -2.88 9.58
CA VAL A 19 12.22 -3.05 9.73
C VAL A 19 11.96 -4.48 10.19
N VAL A 20 11.17 -4.63 11.24
CA VAL A 20 10.71 -5.92 11.75
C VAL A 20 9.24 -6.08 11.40
N TYR A 21 8.91 -7.19 10.79
CA TYR A 21 7.58 -7.53 10.31
C TYR A 21 7.01 -8.72 11.08
N ALA A 22 5.70 -8.68 11.35
CA ALA A 22 4.95 -9.77 11.98
C ALA A 22 3.55 -9.89 11.36
N GLY A 23 2.80 -10.92 11.73
CA GLY A 23 1.44 -11.18 11.26
C GLY A 23 1.41 -12.11 10.04
N SER A 24 0.40 -11.95 9.19
CA SER A 24 0.21 -12.78 7.99
C SER A 24 1.42 -12.68 7.05
N ALA A 25 1.95 -13.80 6.62
CA ALA A 25 3.08 -13.84 5.70
C ALA A 25 2.80 -13.09 4.37
N ARG A 26 1.55 -13.10 3.89
CA ARG A 26 1.17 -12.41 2.63
C ARG A 26 1.15 -10.88 2.77
N VAL A 27 0.78 -10.38 3.94
CA VAL A 27 0.64 -8.95 4.25
C VAL A 27 1.23 -8.63 5.62
N PRO A 28 2.54 -8.87 5.81
CA PRO A 28 3.15 -8.66 7.10
C PRO A 28 3.12 -7.18 7.48
N SER A 29 2.77 -6.92 8.73
CA SER A 29 2.76 -5.56 9.29
C SER A 29 4.10 -5.22 9.91
N ALA A 30 4.62 -4.01 9.63
CA ALA A 30 5.81 -3.51 10.29
C ALA A 30 5.50 -3.19 11.76
N ILE A 31 6.07 -3.98 12.68
CA ILE A 31 5.93 -3.79 14.13
C ILE A 31 7.06 -2.94 14.71
N PHE A 32 8.17 -2.80 13.98
CA PHE A 32 9.28 -1.91 14.33
C PHE A 32 9.95 -1.37 13.07
N ASN A 33 10.41 -0.12 13.13
CA ASN A 33 11.04 0.55 12.00
C ASN A 33 12.00 1.63 12.50
N GLU A 34 13.30 1.41 12.37
CA GLU A 34 14.34 2.39 12.71
C GLU A 34 15.20 2.68 11.49
N LYS A 35 15.46 3.96 11.25
CA LYS A 35 16.26 4.45 10.15
C LYS A 35 17.37 5.37 10.66
N VAL A 36 18.59 5.03 10.36
CA VAL A 36 19.80 5.82 10.71
C VAL A 36 20.41 6.42 9.44
N MET A 37 20.60 7.73 9.43
CA MET A 37 21.19 8.48 8.30
C MET A 37 22.70 8.32 8.30
N ALA A 38 23.22 7.21 7.78
CA ALA A 38 24.67 6.93 7.72
C ALA A 38 25.38 7.75 6.64
N GLY A 39 24.75 7.98 5.48
CA GLY A 39 25.31 8.78 4.40
C GLY A 39 26.47 8.10 3.65
N LEU A 40 26.42 6.78 3.53
CA LEU A 40 27.51 6.00 2.89
C LEU A 40 27.84 6.47 1.47
N GLY A 41 26.87 6.90 0.71
CA GLY A 41 27.04 7.36 -0.68
C GLY A 41 27.25 8.86 -0.87
N ARG A 42 27.36 9.67 0.21
CA ARG A 42 27.40 11.14 0.07
C ARG A 42 28.73 11.66 -0.45
N ASP A 43 29.84 11.19 0.10
CA ASP A 43 31.18 11.76 -0.10
C ASP A 43 32.13 10.75 -0.75
N MET A 44 31.62 9.93 -1.66
CA MET A 44 32.43 8.86 -2.29
C MET A 44 33.58 9.40 -3.20
N GLY A 45 33.50 10.66 -3.67
CA GLY A 45 34.52 11.32 -4.45
C GLY A 45 34.95 10.57 -5.71
N ALA A 46 36.10 11.00 -6.30
CA ALA A 46 36.66 10.34 -7.47
C ALA A 46 37.21 8.94 -7.14
N GLY A 47 37.67 8.71 -5.92
CA GLY A 47 38.21 7.43 -5.45
C GLY A 47 37.15 6.38 -5.10
N ARG A 48 35.87 6.71 -5.15
CA ARG A 48 34.75 5.82 -4.80
C ARG A 48 34.94 5.14 -3.44
N MET A 49 35.46 5.84 -2.45
CA MET A 49 35.67 5.32 -1.09
C MET A 49 34.50 5.69 -0.19
N LEU A 50 33.98 4.73 0.57
CA LEU A 50 33.08 5.02 1.70
C LEU A 50 33.89 5.76 2.78
N ALA A 51 33.41 6.94 3.18
CA ALA A 51 34.07 7.73 4.22
C ALA A 51 34.01 7.00 5.58
N GLU A 52 35.12 7.02 6.34
CA GLU A 52 35.23 6.28 7.61
C GLU A 52 34.12 6.67 8.61
N ALA A 53 33.86 7.97 8.75
CA ALA A 53 32.79 8.44 9.63
C ALA A 53 31.38 7.93 9.23
N ALA A 54 31.14 7.69 7.94
CA ALA A 54 29.88 7.12 7.47
C ALA A 54 29.81 5.62 7.76
N GLN A 55 30.93 4.89 7.59
CA GLN A 55 31.05 3.49 7.96
C GLN A 55 30.81 3.29 9.46
N GLU A 56 31.44 4.10 10.32
CA GLU A 56 31.26 4.00 11.78
C GLU A 56 29.79 4.26 12.20
N ARG A 57 29.11 5.25 11.59
CA ARG A 57 27.69 5.45 11.85
C ARG A 57 26.84 4.24 11.45
N ALA A 58 27.14 3.65 10.32
CA ALA A 58 26.44 2.45 9.83
C ALA A 58 26.68 1.25 10.77
N LEU A 59 27.93 1.00 11.17
CA LEU A 59 28.29 -0.09 12.06
C LEU A 59 27.71 0.08 13.48
N ALA A 60 27.68 1.30 13.99
CA ALA A 60 27.01 1.60 15.28
C ALA A 60 25.51 1.27 15.21
N ALA A 61 24.84 1.64 14.11
CA ALA A 61 23.45 1.28 13.89
C ALA A 61 23.26 -0.24 13.82
N LEU A 62 24.13 -0.96 13.10
CA LEU A 62 24.03 -2.42 12.97
C LEU A 62 24.25 -3.13 14.31
N ARG A 63 25.22 -2.70 15.11
CA ARG A 63 25.40 -3.25 16.49
C ARG A 63 24.13 -3.07 17.33
N ARG A 64 23.49 -1.89 17.27
CA ARG A 64 22.20 -1.65 17.91
C ARG A 64 21.09 -2.55 17.36
N PHE A 65 20.99 -2.69 16.03
CA PHE A 65 20.01 -3.54 15.37
C PHE A 65 20.16 -5.02 15.76
N ARG A 66 21.39 -5.49 15.99
CA ARG A 66 21.66 -6.85 16.47
C ARG A 66 21.04 -7.11 17.84
N ILE A 67 21.15 -6.15 18.74
CA ILE A 67 20.53 -6.24 20.07
C ILE A 67 19.01 -6.26 19.95
N LEU A 68 18.43 -5.32 19.18
CA LEU A 68 16.99 -5.19 19.00
C LEU A 68 16.37 -6.45 18.39
N THR A 69 16.94 -6.98 17.31
CA THR A 69 16.41 -8.20 16.65
C THR A 69 16.41 -9.39 17.61
N ARG A 70 17.46 -9.52 18.46
CA ARG A 70 17.50 -10.56 19.50
C ARG A 70 16.44 -10.36 20.58
N GLN A 71 16.27 -9.12 21.09
CA GLN A 71 15.27 -8.80 22.12
C GLN A 71 13.84 -8.98 21.61
N MET A 72 13.60 -8.68 20.33
CA MET A 72 12.31 -8.87 19.67
C MET A 72 12.06 -10.32 19.23
N ARG A 73 12.97 -11.25 19.53
CA ARG A 73 12.88 -12.68 19.17
C ARG A 73 12.61 -12.87 17.67
N VAL A 74 13.34 -12.11 16.85
CA VAL A 74 13.24 -12.24 15.38
C VAL A 74 13.75 -13.60 14.97
N GLY A 75 12.90 -14.39 14.28
CA GLY A 75 13.26 -15.74 13.83
C GLY A 75 14.20 -15.74 12.64
N ARG A 76 14.06 -14.76 11.73
CA ARG A 76 14.90 -14.62 10.54
C ARG A 76 15.24 -13.15 10.27
N THR A 77 16.51 -12.90 9.95
CA THR A 77 16.99 -11.58 9.53
C THR A 77 17.63 -11.68 8.14
N ARG A 78 17.18 -10.85 7.19
CA ARG A 78 17.87 -10.62 5.91
C ARG A 78 18.54 -9.27 5.94
N VAL A 79 19.80 -9.23 5.53
CA VAL A 79 20.58 -7.99 5.45
C VAL A 79 21.03 -7.80 4.01
N VAL A 80 20.64 -6.71 3.40
CA VAL A 80 21.04 -6.39 2.02
C VAL A 80 21.81 -5.09 1.99
N ALA A 81 22.83 -5.02 1.12
CA ALA A 81 23.61 -3.81 0.84
C ALA A 81 23.48 -3.50 -0.65
N THR A 82 23.39 -2.21 -0.97
CA THR A 82 23.03 -1.75 -2.31
C THR A 82 24.10 -0.83 -2.91
N ALA A 83 23.75 0.00 -3.88
CA ALA A 83 24.62 0.78 -4.76
C ALA A 83 25.86 1.39 -4.09
N ALA A 84 25.75 2.02 -2.90
CA ALA A 84 26.92 2.66 -2.29
C ALA A 84 27.99 1.65 -1.89
N VAL A 85 27.61 0.51 -1.33
CA VAL A 85 28.55 -0.53 -0.91
C VAL A 85 29.07 -1.30 -2.12
N ARG A 86 28.19 -1.62 -3.06
CA ARG A 86 28.54 -2.33 -4.30
C ARG A 86 29.57 -1.56 -5.15
N ASP A 87 29.36 -0.24 -5.30
CA ASP A 87 30.17 0.60 -6.18
C ASP A 87 31.45 1.12 -5.50
N ALA A 88 31.63 0.90 -4.20
CA ALA A 88 32.73 1.42 -3.43
C ALA A 88 34.02 0.55 -3.58
N ALA A 89 35.16 1.20 -3.75
CA ALA A 89 36.46 0.51 -3.80
C ALA A 89 36.81 -0.22 -2.48
N ASN A 90 36.36 0.32 -1.33
CA ASN A 90 36.46 -0.30 -0.01
C ASN A 90 35.19 -1.03 0.45
N GLY A 91 34.27 -1.32 -0.47
CA GLY A 91 33.00 -1.98 -0.15
C GLY A 91 33.19 -3.36 0.48
N ALA A 92 34.09 -4.19 -0.07
CA ALA A 92 34.40 -5.51 0.47
C ALA A 92 34.95 -5.45 1.92
N ALA A 93 35.84 -4.49 2.20
CA ALA A 93 36.37 -4.26 3.54
C ALA A 93 35.25 -3.81 4.52
N PHE A 94 34.34 -2.96 4.07
CA PHE A 94 33.18 -2.56 4.88
C PHE A 94 32.25 -3.76 5.16
N ILE A 95 32.00 -4.63 4.18
CA ILE A 95 31.18 -5.85 4.37
C ILE A 95 31.83 -6.79 5.39
N ALA A 96 33.14 -6.93 5.41
CA ALA A 96 33.85 -7.70 6.44
C ALA A 96 33.56 -7.15 7.84
N ARG A 97 33.61 -5.82 8.02
CA ARG A 97 33.27 -5.16 9.28
C ARG A 97 31.79 -5.31 9.65
N VAL A 98 30.88 -5.35 8.67
CA VAL A 98 29.45 -5.64 8.92
C VAL A 98 29.28 -7.04 9.49
N ARG A 99 30.02 -8.05 8.96
CA ARG A 99 29.98 -9.43 9.49
C ARG A 99 30.43 -9.51 10.96
N GLU A 100 31.39 -8.69 11.36
CA GLU A 100 31.81 -8.59 12.76
C GLU A 100 30.69 -8.14 13.72
N THR A 101 29.64 -7.47 13.20
CA THR A 101 28.44 -7.13 13.99
C THR A 101 27.48 -8.31 14.18
N GLY A 102 27.78 -9.48 13.62
CA GLY A 102 26.99 -10.71 13.72
C GLY A 102 25.86 -10.82 12.70
N PHE A 103 25.92 -10.06 11.59
CA PHE A 103 25.03 -10.16 10.45
C PHE A 103 25.75 -10.70 9.21
N GLU A 104 25.01 -11.39 8.34
CA GLU A 104 25.50 -11.84 7.03
C GLU A 104 24.84 -11.00 5.91
N PRO A 105 25.51 -9.94 5.44
CA PRO A 105 24.97 -9.09 4.40
C PRO A 105 25.14 -9.69 3.01
N GLU A 106 24.08 -9.59 2.19
CA GLU A 106 24.09 -9.85 0.75
C GLU A 106 24.26 -8.51 0.01
N VAL A 107 25.27 -8.41 -0.87
CA VAL A 107 25.43 -7.23 -1.74
C VAL A 107 24.66 -7.49 -3.03
N LEU A 108 23.54 -6.78 -3.20
CA LEU A 108 22.71 -6.93 -4.40
C LEU A 108 23.36 -6.27 -5.61
N SER A 109 23.30 -6.95 -6.76
CA SER A 109 23.55 -6.29 -8.05
C SER A 109 22.44 -5.29 -8.36
N GLY A 110 22.66 -4.35 -9.27
CA GLY A 110 21.62 -3.40 -9.68
C GLY A 110 20.41 -4.08 -10.31
N GLU A 111 20.62 -5.19 -11.00
CA GLU A 111 19.55 -6.00 -11.57
C GLU A 111 18.74 -6.70 -10.48
N GLN A 112 19.40 -7.28 -9.47
CA GLN A 112 18.72 -7.89 -8.31
C GLN A 112 17.93 -6.85 -7.51
N GLU A 113 18.48 -5.63 -7.30
CA GLU A 113 17.75 -4.52 -6.68
C GLU A 113 16.47 -4.23 -7.45
N GLY A 114 16.55 -4.13 -8.79
CA GLY A 114 15.38 -3.91 -9.63
C GLY A 114 14.38 -5.04 -9.54
N VAL A 115 14.80 -6.31 -9.63
CA VAL A 115 13.92 -7.47 -9.49
C VAL A 115 13.17 -7.41 -8.15
N MET A 116 13.88 -7.15 -7.04
CA MET A 116 13.24 -7.03 -5.72
C MET A 116 12.28 -5.84 -5.65
N ALA A 117 12.61 -4.70 -6.28
CA ALA A 117 11.70 -3.57 -6.34
C ALA A 117 10.41 -3.90 -7.13
N GLY A 118 10.53 -4.60 -8.26
CA GLY A 118 9.41 -5.12 -9.04
C GLY A 118 8.53 -6.09 -8.25
N GLN A 119 9.13 -7.04 -7.55
CA GLN A 119 8.43 -7.96 -6.63
C GLN A 119 7.72 -7.19 -5.51
N GLY A 120 8.32 -6.12 -5.00
CA GLY A 120 7.70 -5.24 -4.03
C GLY A 120 6.42 -4.58 -4.58
N VAL A 121 6.47 -4.05 -5.80
CA VAL A 121 5.27 -3.49 -6.46
C VAL A 121 4.19 -4.56 -6.63
N LEU A 122 4.55 -5.76 -7.13
CA LEU A 122 3.61 -6.87 -7.31
C LEU A 122 3.02 -7.37 -5.98
N SER A 123 3.77 -7.30 -4.89
CA SER A 123 3.25 -7.65 -3.56
C SER A 123 2.12 -6.73 -3.11
N GLY A 124 2.24 -5.42 -3.40
CA GLY A 124 1.27 -4.39 -3.03
C GLY A 124 0.19 -4.11 -4.08
N ILE A 125 0.46 -4.43 -5.34
CA ILE A 125 -0.41 -4.22 -6.51
C ILE A 125 -0.31 -5.46 -7.40
N PRO A 126 -1.03 -6.54 -7.08
CA PRO A 126 -0.86 -7.84 -7.76
C PRO A 126 -1.05 -7.82 -9.26
N ASP A 127 -1.94 -6.96 -9.76
CA ASP A 127 -2.25 -6.83 -11.19
C ASP A 127 -1.51 -5.65 -11.83
N ALA A 128 -0.35 -5.29 -11.25
CA ALA A 128 0.49 -4.24 -11.82
C ALA A 128 1.03 -4.69 -13.18
N ASP A 129 0.82 -3.81 -14.18
CA ASP A 129 1.30 -3.95 -15.55
C ASP A 129 1.93 -2.62 -15.97
N GLY A 130 3.23 -2.61 -16.28
CA GLY A 130 3.93 -1.39 -16.65
C GLY A 130 5.41 -1.39 -16.36
N LEU A 131 5.96 -0.19 -16.26
CA LEU A 131 7.35 0.06 -15.95
C LEU A 131 7.46 0.58 -14.51
N VAL A 132 8.25 -0.09 -13.69
CA VAL A 132 8.60 0.37 -12.34
C VAL A 132 9.87 1.19 -12.43
N GLY A 133 9.90 2.32 -11.72
CA GLY A 133 11.14 3.03 -11.42
C GLY A 133 11.34 3.04 -9.91
N ASP A 134 12.45 2.48 -9.42
CA ASP A 134 12.85 2.63 -8.01
C ASP A 134 13.96 3.66 -7.90
N LEU A 135 13.64 4.81 -7.32
CA LEU A 135 14.57 5.92 -7.16
C LEU A 135 15.26 5.85 -5.80
N GLY A 136 16.47 5.33 -5.82
CA GLY A 136 17.38 5.30 -4.69
C GLY A 136 18.21 6.57 -4.51
N GLY A 137 19.16 6.52 -3.57
CA GLY A 137 20.17 7.57 -3.40
C GLY A 137 21.23 7.53 -4.50
N GLY A 138 21.72 6.34 -4.85
CA GLY A 138 22.82 6.12 -5.79
C GLY A 138 22.40 5.73 -7.20
N SER A 139 21.26 5.09 -7.35
CA SER A 139 20.79 4.50 -8.61
C SER A 139 19.31 4.74 -8.85
N LEU A 140 18.90 4.45 -10.09
CA LEU A 140 17.52 4.28 -10.53
C LEU A 140 17.41 2.89 -11.15
N GLU A 141 16.57 2.04 -10.61
CA GLU A 141 16.23 0.76 -11.19
C GLU A 141 14.98 0.93 -12.06
N LEU A 142 15.04 0.46 -13.30
CA LEU A 142 13.88 0.37 -14.19
C LEU A 142 13.52 -1.10 -14.39
N VAL A 143 12.24 -1.44 -14.18
CA VAL A 143 11.78 -2.83 -14.17
C VAL A 143 10.49 -2.96 -14.97
N ASP A 144 10.49 -3.86 -15.94
CA ASP A 144 9.30 -4.22 -16.69
C ASP A 144 8.54 -5.32 -15.96
N ILE A 145 7.29 -5.04 -15.61
CA ILE A 145 6.38 -5.98 -14.94
C ILE A 145 5.13 -6.21 -15.78
N ALA A 146 4.78 -7.46 -15.98
CA ALA A 146 3.56 -7.89 -16.65
C ALA A 146 3.18 -9.31 -16.18
N ASP A 147 1.89 -9.66 -16.28
CA ASP A 147 1.37 -10.99 -15.95
C ASP A 147 1.81 -11.47 -14.56
N ARG A 148 1.82 -10.55 -13.60
CA ARG A 148 2.23 -10.81 -12.20
C ARG A 148 3.69 -11.26 -12.06
N GLN A 149 4.57 -10.89 -12.99
CA GLN A 149 5.97 -11.27 -13.04
C GLN A 149 6.87 -10.10 -13.40
N VAL A 150 8.10 -10.13 -12.88
CA VAL A 150 9.19 -9.29 -13.37
C VAL A 150 9.71 -9.90 -14.67
N ARG A 151 9.68 -9.13 -15.76
CA ARG A 151 10.10 -9.56 -17.09
C ARG A 151 11.54 -9.21 -17.40
N ALA A 152 11.96 -8.02 -16.97
CA ALA A 152 13.30 -7.51 -17.18
C ALA A 152 13.62 -6.40 -16.19
N SER A 153 14.90 -6.17 -15.92
CA SER A 153 15.38 -5.13 -15.03
C SER A 153 16.68 -4.52 -15.57
N THR A 154 16.89 -3.23 -15.30
CA THR A 154 18.14 -2.53 -15.54
C THR A 154 18.38 -1.49 -14.46
N SER A 155 19.64 -1.18 -14.15
CA SER A 155 20.02 -0.18 -13.15
C SER A 155 20.87 0.91 -13.79
N LEU A 156 20.55 2.15 -13.47
CA LEU A 156 21.20 3.35 -14.00
C LEU A 156 21.78 4.18 -12.85
N PRO A 157 22.93 4.84 -13.03
CA PRO A 157 23.55 5.68 -11.99
C PRO A 157 22.86 7.06 -11.90
N LEU A 158 21.51 7.06 -11.74
CA LEU A 158 20.65 8.25 -11.72
C LEU A 158 19.97 8.46 -10.35
N GLY A 159 20.56 7.98 -9.26
CA GLY A 159 20.04 8.24 -7.92
C GLY A 159 20.09 9.73 -7.54
N VAL A 160 19.22 10.16 -6.62
CA VAL A 160 19.07 11.57 -6.25
C VAL A 160 20.36 12.23 -5.75
N LEU A 161 21.27 11.48 -5.11
CA LEU A 161 22.55 12.01 -4.66
C LEU A 161 23.53 12.29 -5.83
N ARG A 162 23.36 11.58 -6.96
CA ARG A 162 24.15 11.79 -8.19
C ARG A 162 23.59 12.90 -9.08
N LEU A 163 22.38 13.36 -8.81
CA LEU A 163 21.67 14.42 -9.52
C LEU A 163 21.70 15.77 -8.75
N ASN A 164 22.61 15.91 -7.80
CA ASN A 164 22.78 17.15 -7.04
C ASN A 164 23.01 18.36 -7.97
N GLY A 165 22.45 19.50 -7.58
CA GLY A 165 22.54 20.76 -8.36
C GLY A 165 21.40 20.97 -9.35
N ALA A 166 20.38 20.09 -9.37
CA ALA A 166 19.21 20.24 -10.23
C ALA A 166 18.46 21.56 -9.98
N GLU A 167 18.48 22.05 -8.74
CA GLU A 167 17.88 23.32 -8.33
C GLU A 167 18.63 24.55 -8.88
N ARG A 168 19.95 24.39 -9.18
CA ARG A 168 20.83 25.48 -9.70
C ARG A 168 21.02 25.43 -11.19
N LYS A 169 21.05 24.21 -11.76
CA LYS A 169 21.31 23.96 -13.19
C LYS A 169 20.35 22.90 -13.74
N PRO A 170 19.03 23.18 -13.78
CA PRO A 170 18.02 22.20 -14.16
C PRO A 170 18.23 21.63 -15.58
N ASP A 171 18.60 22.46 -16.55
CA ASP A 171 18.83 22.04 -17.93
C ASP A 171 20.05 21.13 -18.08
N ALA A 172 21.12 21.37 -17.33
CA ALA A 172 22.30 20.51 -17.33
C ALA A 172 22.00 19.14 -16.75
N VAL A 173 21.18 19.09 -15.69
CA VAL A 173 20.75 17.83 -15.08
C VAL A 173 19.79 17.10 -16.01
N ALA A 174 18.84 17.78 -16.64
CA ALA A 174 17.95 17.18 -17.63
C ALA A 174 18.72 16.57 -18.81
N LYS A 175 19.72 17.29 -19.36
CA LYS A 175 20.59 16.78 -20.41
C LYS A 175 21.41 15.55 -19.96
N LYS A 176 21.92 15.55 -18.73
CA LYS A 176 22.62 14.39 -18.15
C LYS A 176 21.70 13.17 -18.06
N ILE A 177 20.47 13.37 -17.60
CA ILE A 177 19.47 12.29 -17.51
C ILE A 177 19.13 11.78 -18.92
N ALA A 178 18.78 12.67 -19.85
CA ALA A 178 18.46 12.30 -21.23
C ALA A 178 19.59 11.50 -21.89
N LYS A 179 20.85 11.94 -21.71
CA LYS A 179 22.04 11.21 -22.23
C LYS A 179 22.16 9.80 -21.60
N ALA A 180 21.83 9.64 -20.32
CA ALA A 180 21.88 8.32 -19.67
C ALA A 180 20.74 7.39 -20.09
N LEU A 181 19.66 7.95 -20.62
CA LEU A 181 18.50 7.23 -21.14
C LEU A 181 18.56 7.00 -22.65
N ASP A 182 19.48 7.71 -23.35
CA ASP A 182 19.60 7.65 -24.80
C ASP A 182 19.94 6.23 -25.27
N GLY A 183 19.24 5.80 -26.34
CA GLY A 183 19.39 4.47 -26.90
C GLY A 183 18.87 3.32 -26.02
N LEU A 184 18.25 3.62 -24.87
CA LEU A 184 17.73 2.59 -23.98
C LEU A 184 16.36 2.09 -24.46
N ASP A 185 16.34 1.08 -25.31
CA ASP A 185 15.11 0.45 -25.82
C ASP A 185 14.16 -0.03 -24.72
N PHE A 186 14.71 -0.25 -23.53
CA PHE A 186 13.95 -0.65 -22.35
C PHE A 186 12.80 0.31 -22.01
N LEU A 187 12.96 1.61 -22.26
CA LEU A 187 11.94 2.64 -21.99
C LEU A 187 10.67 2.44 -22.83
N LYS A 188 10.81 1.88 -24.05
CA LYS A 188 9.69 1.59 -24.93
C LYS A 188 8.67 0.63 -24.31
N ARG A 189 9.12 -0.22 -23.38
CA ARG A 189 8.28 -1.18 -22.64
C ARG A 189 7.25 -0.50 -21.74
N GLY A 190 7.50 0.74 -21.31
CA GLY A 190 6.57 1.53 -20.49
C GLY A 190 5.56 2.36 -21.28
N ARG A 191 5.70 2.43 -22.63
CA ARG A 191 4.88 3.33 -23.46
C ARG A 191 3.40 2.97 -23.41
N LYS A 192 2.55 3.96 -23.10
CA LYS A 192 1.09 3.81 -22.93
C LYS A 192 0.68 2.82 -21.81
N ARG A 193 1.63 2.39 -20.97
CA ARG A 193 1.37 1.56 -19.78
C ARG A 193 1.52 2.41 -18.53
N THR A 194 1.32 1.83 -17.36
CA THR A 194 1.52 2.51 -16.07
C THR A 194 3.01 2.66 -15.76
N PHE A 195 3.43 3.82 -15.23
CA PHE A 195 4.73 4.00 -14.60
C PHE A 195 4.57 3.99 -13.09
N TYR A 196 5.16 3.00 -12.43
CA TYR A 196 5.11 2.83 -10.98
C TYR A 196 6.30 3.51 -10.32
N MET A 197 6.02 4.45 -9.45
CA MET A 197 7.01 5.28 -8.76
C MET A 197 7.32 4.67 -7.39
N VAL A 198 8.52 4.12 -7.21
CA VAL A 198 9.03 3.56 -5.96
C VAL A 198 10.15 4.43 -5.41
N GLY A 199 10.34 4.44 -4.11
CA GLY A 199 11.39 5.20 -3.45
C GLY A 199 10.89 6.40 -2.64
N GLY A 200 11.71 6.80 -1.67
CA GLY A 200 11.32 7.84 -0.70
C GLY A 200 11.16 9.22 -1.30
N SER A 201 11.95 9.58 -2.31
CA SER A 201 11.92 10.88 -2.94
C SER A 201 10.65 11.07 -3.77
N TRP A 202 10.24 10.07 -4.53
CA TRP A 202 8.98 10.13 -5.28
C TRP A 202 7.73 10.06 -4.40
N ARG A 203 7.79 9.33 -3.27
CA ARG A 203 6.69 9.43 -2.28
C ARG A 203 6.57 10.84 -1.70
N THR A 204 7.69 11.55 -1.52
CA THR A 204 7.65 12.95 -1.07
C THR A 204 7.12 13.87 -2.17
N LEU A 205 7.45 13.64 -3.44
CA LEU A 205 6.83 14.34 -4.58
C LEU A 205 5.32 14.13 -4.65
N ALA A 206 4.87 12.88 -4.42
CA ALA A 206 3.45 12.58 -4.39
C ALA A 206 2.70 13.34 -3.28
N ARG A 207 3.29 13.45 -2.08
CA ARG A 207 2.73 14.26 -1.00
C ARG A 207 2.67 15.74 -1.36
N TYR A 208 3.70 16.26 -2.02
CA TYR A 208 3.70 17.62 -2.55
C TYR A 208 2.59 17.82 -3.58
N ASP A 209 2.39 16.86 -4.49
CA ASP A 209 1.30 16.88 -5.46
C ASP A 209 -0.09 16.80 -4.81
N MET A 210 -0.25 15.97 -3.79
CA MET A 210 -1.48 15.90 -2.98
C MET A 210 -1.81 17.23 -2.33
N TRP A 211 -0.80 17.93 -1.80
CA TRP A 211 -0.97 19.25 -1.23
C TRP A 211 -1.38 20.28 -2.30
N LEU A 212 -0.69 20.29 -3.45
CA LEU A 212 -1.03 21.19 -4.59
C LEU A 212 -2.46 21.00 -5.08
N THR A 213 -2.98 19.79 -5.00
CA THR A 213 -4.32 19.41 -5.50
C THR A 213 -5.38 19.37 -4.40
N SER A 214 -5.03 19.68 -3.16
CA SER A 214 -5.91 19.52 -1.99
C SER A 214 -6.55 18.11 -1.94
N TYR A 215 -5.74 17.07 -2.22
CA TYR A 215 -6.21 15.71 -2.25
C TYR A 215 -6.66 15.26 -0.85
N PRO A 216 -7.93 14.81 -0.67
CA PRO A 216 -8.53 14.69 0.66
C PRO A 216 -8.11 13.44 1.45
N LEU A 217 -7.29 12.55 0.87
CA LEU A 217 -6.83 11.32 1.52
C LEU A 217 -5.31 11.14 1.34
N PRO A 218 -4.46 11.62 2.26
CA PRO A 218 -3.00 11.68 2.06
C PRO A 218 -2.29 10.32 2.19
N ILE A 219 -2.83 9.29 1.54
CA ILE A 219 -2.26 7.96 1.43
C ILE A 219 -1.52 7.84 0.11
N THR A 220 -0.19 7.72 0.16
CA THR A 220 0.65 7.70 -1.05
C THR A 220 0.61 6.37 -1.81
N HIS A 221 0.34 5.24 -1.14
CA HIS A 221 0.26 3.95 -1.84
C HIS A 221 -0.93 3.91 -2.80
N GLN A 222 -0.64 3.60 -4.06
CA GLN A 222 -1.60 3.63 -5.17
C GLN A 222 -2.23 5.02 -5.44
N TYR A 223 -1.56 6.10 -5.02
CA TYR A 223 -1.92 7.43 -5.51
C TYR A 223 -1.63 7.53 -7.00
N VAL A 224 -2.61 8.02 -7.75
CA VAL A 224 -2.56 8.09 -9.23
C VAL A 224 -2.42 9.54 -9.67
N MET A 225 -1.43 9.79 -10.54
CA MET A 225 -1.22 11.08 -11.18
C MET A 225 -1.27 10.93 -12.70
N THR A 226 -1.72 11.96 -13.40
CA THR A 226 -1.53 12.05 -14.84
C THR A 226 -0.07 12.41 -15.17
N PRO A 227 0.46 12.04 -16.35
CA PRO A 227 1.81 12.44 -16.76
C PRO A 227 2.03 13.96 -16.74
N ALA A 228 1.01 14.76 -17.03
CA ALA A 228 1.08 16.21 -16.98
C ALA A 228 1.45 16.76 -15.60
N ARG A 229 1.11 16.06 -14.52
CA ARG A 229 1.48 16.45 -13.15
C ARG A 229 2.99 16.56 -12.94
N ALA A 230 3.81 15.79 -13.66
CA ALA A 230 5.27 15.89 -13.58
C ALA A 230 5.78 17.30 -13.90
N LEU A 231 5.19 17.96 -14.92
CA LEU A 231 5.52 19.34 -15.28
C LEU A 231 5.01 20.32 -14.21
N GLU A 232 3.78 20.13 -13.73
CA GLU A 232 3.19 21.04 -12.72
C GLU A 232 3.96 20.98 -11.39
N ILE A 233 4.37 19.81 -10.96
CA ILE A 233 5.25 19.61 -9.79
C ILE A 233 6.58 20.36 -9.99
N GLN A 234 7.21 20.21 -11.16
CA GLN A 234 8.47 20.89 -11.45
C GLN A 234 8.31 22.41 -11.43
N LYS A 235 7.26 22.95 -12.04
CA LYS A 235 6.93 24.39 -12.01
C LYS A 235 6.68 24.88 -10.58
N GLY A 236 5.92 24.13 -9.79
CA GLY A 236 5.64 24.46 -8.41
C GLY A 236 6.90 24.54 -7.55
N LEU A 237 7.84 23.61 -7.73
CA LEU A 237 9.13 23.65 -7.03
C LEU A 237 10.03 24.79 -7.51
N ALA A 238 10.01 25.14 -8.81
CA ALA A 238 10.77 26.25 -9.39
C ALA A 238 10.31 27.62 -8.82
N ALA A 239 9.06 27.76 -8.40
CA ALA A 239 8.55 28.92 -7.71
C ALA A 239 9.09 29.10 -6.27
N LYS A 240 9.95 28.17 -5.81
CA LYS A 240 10.60 28.17 -4.48
C LYS A 240 9.60 28.37 -3.32
N PRO A 241 8.57 27.53 -3.23
CA PRO A 241 7.60 27.62 -2.13
C PRO A 241 8.27 27.33 -0.79
N ASP A 242 7.66 27.77 0.30
CA ASP A 242 8.09 27.37 1.64
C ASP A 242 7.65 25.90 1.89
N LEU A 243 8.48 24.98 1.46
CA LEU A 243 8.22 23.54 1.61
C LEU A 243 8.16 23.07 3.06
N LYS A 244 8.75 23.83 4.01
CA LYS A 244 8.73 23.49 5.44
C LYS A 244 7.38 23.76 6.07
N SER A 245 6.59 24.66 5.48
CA SER A 245 5.23 24.94 5.95
C SER A 245 4.21 23.87 5.56
N ILE A 246 4.60 22.88 4.74
CA ILE A 246 3.72 21.78 4.31
C ILE A 246 3.83 20.60 5.29
N PRO A 247 2.80 20.32 6.12
CA PRO A 247 2.89 19.38 7.23
C PRO A 247 3.26 17.95 6.84
N GLU A 248 2.90 17.52 5.63
CA GLU A 248 3.13 16.17 5.13
C GLU A 248 4.56 15.94 4.61
N LEU A 249 5.38 17.00 4.49
CA LEU A 249 6.75 16.92 4.01
C LEU A 249 7.74 16.83 5.18
N GLN A 250 8.71 15.94 5.07
CA GLN A 250 9.78 15.77 6.07
C GLN A 250 11.00 16.59 5.64
N ASP A 251 11.52 17.45 6.49
CA ASP A 251 12.69 18.31 6.22
C ASP A 251 13.88 17.56 5.62
N ALA A 252 14.20 16.40 6.16
CA ALA A 252 15.30 15.55 5.68
C ALA A 252 15.13 15.07 4.22
N ARG A 253 13.95 15.21 3.63
CA ARG A 253 13.63 14.83 2.25
C ARG A 253 13.57 16.00 1.29
N LEU A 254 13.40 17.22 1.75
CA LEU A 254 13.26 18.42 0.91
C LEU A 254 14.38 18.57 -0.12
N PRO A 255 15.68 18.34 0.22
CA PRO A 255 16.76 18.44 -0.76
C PRO A 255 16.67 17.44 -1.93
N SER A 256 15.91 16.36 -1.76
CA SER A 256 15.76 15.35 -2.82
C SER A 256 14.61 15.65 -3.80
N LEU A 257 13.77 16.65 -3.52
CA LEU A 257 12.61 16.98 -4.36
C LEU A 257 13.00 17.51 -5.74
N PRO A 258 13.88 18.54 -5.88
CA PRO A 258 14.24 19.07 -7.18
C PRO A 258 14.86 18.03 -8.12
N PRO A 259 15.86 17.22 -7.70
CA PRO A 259 16.42 16.19 -8.57
C PRO A 259 15.43 15.08 -8.90
N ALA A 260 14.53 14.70 -7.97
CA ALA A 260 13.51 13.71 -8.23
C ALA A 260 12.45 14.20 -9.23
N ALA A 261 12.06 15.48 -9.15
CA ALA A 261 11.14 16.09 -10.10
C ALA A 261 11.74 16.22 -11.51
N ALA A 262 13.02 16.63 -11.60
CA ALA A 262 13.72 16.71 -12.88
C ALA A 262 13.80 15.33 -13.54
N LEU A 263 14.16 14.29 -12.78
CA LEU A 263 14.20 12.92 -13.28
C LEU A 263 12.82 12.44 -13.74
N LEU A 264 11.78 12.65 -12.91
CA LEU A 264 10.42 12.26 -13.26
C LEU A 264 9.97 12.92 -14.57
N ARG A 265 10.27 14.20 -14.74
CA ARG A 265 9.91 14.96 -15.94
C ARG A 265 10.53 14.34 -17.20
N VAL A 266 11.85 14.08 -17.19
CA VAL A 266 12.53 13.48 -18.34
C VAL A 266 12.01 12.06 -18.61
N LEU A 267 11.81 11.26 -17.57
CA LEU A 267 11.26 9.90 -17.73
C LEU A 267 9.87 9.91 -18.34
N VAL A 268 9.01 10.85 -17.95
CA VAL A 268 7.65 10.98 -18.53
C VAL A 268 7.72 11.32 -20.02
N ASP A 269 8.63 12.19 -20.42
CA ASP A 269 8.82 12.57 -21.80
C ASP A 269 9.34 11.43 -22.68
N GLU A 270 10.27 10.61 -22.15
CA GLU A 270 10.87 9.50 -22.85
C GLU A 270 9.96 8.25 -22.89
N VAL A 271 9.42 7.88 -21.74
CA VAL A 271 8.56 6.67 -21.58
C VAL A 271 7.17 6.88 -22.17
N LYS A 272 6.61 8.09 -22.05
CA LYS A 272 5.22 8.43 -22.43
C LYS A 272 4.19 7.47 -21.83
N PRO A 273 4.17 7.33 -20.49
CA PRO A 273 3.25 6.44 -19.81
C PRO A 273 1.80 6.94 -19.89
N ALA A 274 0.83 6.05 -19.73
CA ALA A 274 -0.58 6.44 -19.64
C ALA A 274 -0.92 7.12 -18.31
N ARG A 275 -0.26 6.70 -17.22
CA ARG A 275 -0.46 7.21 -15.87
C ARG A 275 0.76 6.94 -14.99
N LEU A 276 0.86 7.68 -13.90
CA LEU A 276 1.86 7.50 -12.85
C LEU A 276 1.15 6.96 -11.61
N VAL A 277 1.71 5.93 -10.98
CA VAL A 277 1.16 5.32 -9.77
C VAL A 277 2.25 5.18 -8.73
N VAL A 278 2.01 5.65 -7.51
CA VAL A 278 3.00 5.59 -6.43
C VAL A 278 2.90 4.26 -5.69
N SER A 279 4.03 3.58 -5.50
CA SER A 279 4.10 2.43 -4.63
C SER A 279 4.88 2.76 -3.34
N SER A 280 4.29 2.40 -2.20
CA SER A 280 5.00 2.42 -0.91
C SER A 280 5.85 1.17 -0.69
N PHE A 281 5.65 0.16 -1.53
CA PHE A 281 6.33 -1.13 -1.52
C PHE A 281 7.49 -1.10 -2.53
N GLY A 282 8.63 -1.62 -2.13
CA GLY A 282 9.87 -1.66 -2.90
C GLY A 282 10.72 -2.86 -2.48
N ILE A 283 12.06 -2.72 -2.49
CA ILE A 283 13.02 -3.81 -2.26
C ILE A 283 12.68 -4.65 -1.02
N ARG A 284 12.38 -4.03 0.13
CA ARG A 284 12.15 -4.76 1.38
C ARG A 284 10.91 -5.65 1.33
N GLU A 285 9.82 -5.11 0.83
CA GLU A 285 8.58 -5.85 0.64
C GLU A 285 8.74 -6.90 -0.48
N GLY A 286 9.59 -6.62 -1.47
CA GLY A 286 9.98 -7.57 -2.51
C GLY A 286 10.74 -8.77 -1.96
N LEU A 287 11.70 -8.54 -1.07
CA LEU A 287 12.44 -9.61 -0.38
C LEU A 287 11.52 -10.53 0.40
N LEU A 288 10.53 -9.97 1.13
CA LEU A 288 9.53 -10.76 1.85
C LEU A 288 8.61 -11.53 0.92
N PHE A 289 8.19 -10.89 -0.18
CA PHE A 289 7.31 -11.51 -1.16
C PHE A 289 8.00 -12.63 -1.94
N ASP A 290 9.28 -12.46 -2.24
CA ASP A 290 10.09 -13.47 -2.93
C ASP A 290 10.31 -14.72 -2.09
N ASP A 291 10.34 -14.61 -0.78
CA ASP A 291 10.43 -15.74 0.16
C ASP A 291 9.10 -16.54 0.29
N LEU A 292 7.97 -16.03 -0.25
CA LEU A 292 6.69 -16.72 -0.12
C LEU A 292 6.55 -17.91 -1.06
N HIS A 293 5.88 -18.94 -0.58
CA HIS A 293 5.42 -20.04 -1.45
C HIS A 293 4.49 -19.49 -2.56
N PRO A 294 4.52 -20.03 -3.79
CA PRO A 294 3.72 -19.53 -4.91
C PRO A 294 2.22 -19.39 -4.60
N ASP A 295 1.64 -20.31 -3.82
CA ASP A 295 0.23 -20.22 -3.42
C ASP A 295 -0.06 -19.02 -2.53
N ALA A 296 0.84 -18.68 -1.61
CA ALA A 296 0.72 -17.50 -0.76
C ALA A 296 0.86 -16.22 -1.58
N ARG A 297 1.76 -16.18 -2.58
CA ARG A 297 1.90 -15.02 -3.50
C ARG A 297 0.62 -14.74 -4.27
N ARG A 298 -0.14 -15.78 -4.67
CA ARG A 298 -1.40 -15.65 -5.42
C ARG A 298 -2.57 -15.12 -4.60
N ARG A 299 -2.52 -15.20 -3.28
CA ARG A 299 -3.60 -14.71 -2.41
C ARG A 299 -3.75 -13.20 -2.54
N ASP A 300 -5.00 -12.75 -2.52
CA ASP A 300 -5.34 -11.33 -2.57
C ASP A 300 -4.91 -10.61 -1.28
N PRO A 301 -4.02 -9.61 -1.35
CA PRO A 301 -3.50 -8.93 -0.17
C PRO A 301 -4.57 -8.15 0.61
N LEU A 302 -5.58 -7.57 -0.06
CA LEU A 302 -6.67 -6.88 0.64
C LEU A 302 -7.49 -7.87 1.46
N ILE A 303 -7.87 -9.00 0.86
CA ILE A 303 -8.68 -10.01 1.53
C ILE A 303 -7.91 -10.67 2.68
N GLU A 304 -6.61 -10.96 2.50
CA GLU A 304 -5.79 -11.50 3.59
C GLU A 304 -5.62 -10.48 4.74
N GLY A 305 -5.38 -9.21 4.43
CA GLY A 305 -5.29 -8.15 5.44
C GLY A 305 -6.61 -7.90 6.18
N ALA A 306 -7.73 -7.87 5.44
CA ALA A 306 -9.06 -7.71 6.05
C ALA A 306 -9.42 -8.90 6.94
N ARG A 307 -9.07 -10.14 6.53
CA ARG A 307 -9.27 -11.34 7.34
C ARG A 307 -8.45 -11.31 8.63
N GLU A 308 -7.18 -10.94 8.55
CA GLU A 308 -6.30 -10.82 9.71
C GLU A 308 -6.82 -9.75 10.70
N ALA A 309 -7.24 -8.59 10.19
CA ALA A 309 -7.84 -7.54 11.03
C ALA A 309 -9.17 -7.99 11.65
N GLY A 310 -10.02 -8.67 10.89
CA GLY A 310 -11.28 -9.22 11.40
C GLY A 310 -11.08 -10.24 12.50
N ARG A 311 -10.04 -11.09 12.40
CA ARG A 311 -9.68 -12.06 13.45
C ARG A 311 -9.12 -11.40 14.70
N SER A 312 -8.26 -10.40 14.55
CA SER A 312 -7.57 -9.78 15.68
C SER A 312 -8.42 -8.73 16.42
N LEU A 313 -9.35 -8.07 15.74
CA LEU A 313 -10.14 -6.94 16.26
C LEU A 313 -11.64 -7.23 16.31
N GLY A 314 -12.11 -8.25 15.61
CA GLY A 314 -13.51 -8.65 15.56
C GLY A 314 -13.94 -9.51 16.74
N ARG A 315 -15.24 -9.82 16.77
CA ARG A 315 -15.85 -10.66 17.82
C ARG A 315 -15.78 -12.15 17.54
N PHE A 316 -15.98 -12.51 16.27
CA PHE A 316 -16.13 -13.90 15.82
C PHE A 316 -15.41 -14.11 14.51
N ASP A 317 -14.45 -15.02 14.46
CA ASP A 317 -13.51 -15.26 13.35
C ASP A 317 -14.19 -15.54 12.01
N GLU A 318 -15.30 -16.29 12.03
CA GLU A 318 -15.95 -16.80 10.81
C GLU A 318 -17.02 -15.86 10.27
N HIS A 319 -17.51 -14.94 11.10
CA HIS A 319 -18.70 -14.13 10.81
C HIS A 319 -18.57 -13.31 9.52
N GLY A 320 -17.45 -12.63 9.29
CA GLY A 320 -17.27 -11.80 8.11
C GLY A 320 -17.34 -12.57 6.79
N ALA A 321 -16.78 -13.79 6.75
CA ALA A 321 -16.83 -14.65 5.57
C ALA A 321 -18.25 -15.23 5.34
N LEU A 322 -18.95 -15.57 6.40
CA LEU A 322 -20.36 -16.01 6.34
C LEU A 322 -21.26 -14.88 5.88
N LEU A 323 -21.04 -13.68 6.40
CA LEU A 323 -21.80 -12.48 6.05
C LEU A 323 -21.67 -12.16 4.55
N ASP A 324 -20.46 -12.21 3.99
CA ASP A 324 -20.26 -12.01 2.55
C ASP A 324 -21.04 -13.04 1.73
N ARG A 325 -20.94 -14.34 2.08
CA ARG A 325 -21.71 -15.39 1.39
C ARG A 325 -23.22 -15.20 1.49
N TRP A 326 -23.70 -14.72 2.63
CA TRP A 326 -25.11 -14.54 2.90
C TRP A 326 -25.72 -13.36 2.13
N ILE A 327 -24.97 -12.24 2.00
CA ILE A 327 -25.46 -11.06 1.28
C ILE A 327 -25.17 -11.13 -0.24
N ALA A 328 -24.18 -11.91 -0.67
CA ALA A 328 -23.75 -11.99 -2.07
C ALA A 328 -24.89 -12.21 -3.09
N PRO A 329 -25.89 -13.10 -2.83
CA PRO A 329 -26.98 -13.35 -3.77
C PRO A 329 -27.92 -12.15 -4.04
N VAL A 330 -27.79 -11.09 -3.25
CA VAL A 330 -28.58 -9.84 -3.43
C VAL A 330 -27.98 -8.94 -4.49
N PHE A 331 -26.68 -9.13 -4.81
CA PHE A 331 -25.92 -8.19 -5.60
C PHE A 331 -25.33 -8.83 -6.85
N ASP A 332 -25.56 -8.21 -8.00
CA ASP A 332 -24.84 -8.49 -9.24
C ASP A 332 -23.62 -7.56 -9.32
N ASP A 333 -22.57 -7.91 -8.57
CA ASP A 333 -21.34 -7.14 -8.49
C ASP A 333 -20.30 -7.66 -9.48
N ALA A 334 -19.69 -6.76 -10.27
CA ALA A 334 -18.48 -7.07 -11.01
C ALA A 334 -17.35 -7.54 -10.05
N PRO A 335 -16.36 -8.33 -10.52
CA PRO A 335 -15.33 -8.94 -9.67
C PRO A 335 -14.65 -7.98 -8.69
N ASP A 336 -14.27 -6.78 -9.16
CA ASP A 336 -13.64 -5.77 -8.30
C ASP A 336 -14.57 -5.24 -7.21
N ALA A 337 -15.85 -5.05 -7.52
CA ALA A 337 -16.85 -4.63 -6.54
C ALA A 337 -17.15 -5.75 -5.53
N ALA A 338 -17.31 -6.99 -5.99
CA ALA A 338 -17.48 -8.16 -5.12
C ALA A 338 -16.28 -8.35 -4.18
N ARG A 339 -15.07 -8.10 -4.65
CA ARG A 339 -13.85 -8.09 -3.85
C ARG A 339 -13.90 -7.06 -2.73
N LEU A 340 -14.34 -5.83 -3.02
CA LEU A 340 -14.49 -4.77 -2.01
C LEU A 340 -15.62 -5.09 -1.03
N ARG A 341 -16.77 -5.63 -1.49
CA ARG A 341 -17.84 -6.09 -0.63
C ARG A 341 -17.35 -7.15 0.36
N LYS A 342 -16.62 -8.16 -0.12
CA LYS A 342 -16.02 -9.19 0.74
C LYS A 342 -15.08 -8.59 1.77
N ALA A 343 -14.22 -7.65 1.39
CA ALA A 343 -13.34 -6.96 2.33
C ALA A 343 -14.15 -6.20 3.39
N ALA A 344 -15.23 -5.48 3.01
CA ALA A 344 -16.10 -4.77 3.93
C ALA A 344 -16.76 -5.73 4.95
N CYS A 345 -17.25 -6.90 4.48
CA CYS A 345 -17.82 -7.92 5.36
C CYS A 345 -16.78 -8.49 6.36
N LEU A 346 -15.56 -8.75 5.91
CA LEU A 346 -14.47 -9.20 6.80
C LEU A 346 -14.11 -8.14 7.86
N LEU A 347 -14.32 -6.87 7.55
CA LEU A 347 -14.06 -5.73 8.44
C LEU A 347 -15.32 -5.30 9.24
N ALA A 348 -16.43 -5.99 9.13
CA ALA A 348 -17.70 -5.56 9.71
C ALA A 348 -17.66 -5.34 11.24
N ASP A 349 -16.82 -6.06 11.95
CA ASP A 349 -16.71 -6.03 13.42
C ASP A 349 -15.44 -5.33 13.95
N ILE A 350 -14.57 -4.76 13.09
CA ILE A 350 -13.28 -4.17 13.54
C ILE A 350 -13.42 -2.99 14.51
N ALA A 351 -14.56 -2.29 14.48
CA ALA A 351 -14.85 -1.18 15.37
C ALA A 351 -15.63 -1.60 16.63
N TRP A 352 -15.87 -2.90 16.84
CA TRP A 352 -16.76 -3.36 17.91
C TRP A 352 -16.28 -3.01 19.32
N ALA A 353 -14.97 -2.99 19.54
CA ALA A 353 -14.38 -2.60 20.84
C ALA A 353 -14.49 -1.10 21.15
N ALA A 354 -14.86 -0.26 20.18
CA ALA A 354 -15.09 1.16 20.39
C ALA A 354 -16.44 1.38 21.13
N HIS A 355 -16.54 2.54 21.82
CA HIS A 355 -17.81 2.96 22.40
C HIS A 355 -18.91 2.97 21.32
N PRO A 356 -20.14 2.50 21.62
CA PRO A 356 -21.22 2.36 20.63
C PRO A 356 -21.44 3.59 19.74
N ASP A 357 -21.41 4.79 20.32
CA ASP A 357 -21.65 6.06 19.61
C ASP A 357 -20.52 6.44 18.62
N PHE A 358 -19.35 5.83 18.76
CA PHE A 358 -18.18 6.11 17.91
C PHE A 358 -17.80 4.97 16.98
N ARG A 359 -18.57 3.88 16.93
CA ARG A 359 -18.25 2.72 16.08
C ARG A 359 -18.23 3.04 14.60
N ALA A 360 -19.20 3.84 14.13
CA ALA A 360 -19.26 4.26 12.73
C ALA A 360 -18.00 5.06 12.34
N GLU A 361 -17.65 6.04 13.16
CA GLU A 361 -16.48 6.90 12.95
C GLU A 361 -15.18 6.10 13.00
N ARG A 362 -15.03 5.20 13.97
CA ARG A 362 -13.86 4.32 14.07
C ARG A 362 -13.75 3.34 12.90
N GLY A 363 -14.86 2.78 12.43
CA GLY A 363 -14.90 1.92 11.25
C GLY A 363 -14.47 2.66 9.99
N VAL A 364 -14.95 3.88 9.80
CA VAL A 364 -14.55 4.78 8.71
C VAL A 364 -13.05 5.10 8.79
N ASP A 365 -12.55 5.50 9.95
CA ASP A 365 -11.13 5.83 10.17
C ASP A 365 -10.24 4.64 9.80
N MET A 366 -10.57 3.45 10.30
CA MET A 366 -9.82 2.23 9.99
C MET A 366 -9.87 1.86 8.51
N ALA A 367 -11.01 2.03 7.83
CA ALA A 367 -11.12 1.78 6.39
C ALA A 367 -10.26 2.73 5.57
N LEU A 368 -10.23 4.01 5.92
CA LEU A 368 -9.47 5.04 5.21
C LEU A 368 -7.97 4.94 5.51
N HIS A 369 -7.58 4.83 6.77
CA HIS A 369 -6.20 5.04 7.22
C HIS A 369 -5.48 3.75 7.64
N GLY A 370 -6.18 2.62 7.75
CA GLY A 370 -5.56 1.33 8.04
C GLY A 370 -4.46 0.95 7.04
N ASN A 371 -3.50 0.14 7.47
CA ASN A 371 -2.38 -0.30 6.61
C ASN A 371 -2.81 -1.37 5.59
N TRP A 372 -3.83 -1.04 4.78
CA TRP A 372 -4.36 -1.96 3.77
C TRP A 372 -3.44 -2.04 2.55
N VAL A 373 -3.24 -3.25 2.07
CA VAL A 373 -2.47 -3.58 0.86
C VAL A 373 -3.43 -3.95 -0.27
N GLY A 374 -3.06 -3.68 -1.51
CA GLY A 374 -3.87 -4.04 -2.67
C GLY A 374 -5.17 -3.23 -2.83
N ILE A 375 -5.20 -2.00 -2.33
CA ILE A 375 -6.34 -1.09 -2.44
C ILE A 375 -5.87 0.35 -2.65
N ASN A 376 -6.56 1.08 -3.53
CA ASN A 376 -6.34 2.49 -3.82
C ASN A 376 -7.24 3.42 -2.99
N GLY A 377 -7.08 4.73 -3.14
CA GLY A 377 -7.88 5.73 -2.44
C GLY A 377 -9.40 5.55 -2.63
N PRO A 378 -9.92 5.48 -3.86
CA PRO A 378 -11.34 5.20 -4.10
C PRO A 378 -11.85 3.91 -3.44
N GLY A 379 -11.09 2.82 -3.52
CA GLY A 379 -11.46 1.57 -2.84
C GLY A 379 -11.59 1.72 -1.32
N ARG A 380 -10.69 2.48 -0.68
CA ARG A 380 -10.78 2.80 0.76
C ARG A 380 -12.05 3.58 1.09
N VAL A 381 -12.43 4.51 0.23
CA VAL A 381 -13.67 5.29 0.38
C VAL A 381 -14.91 4.39 0.29
N VAL A 382 -14.92 3.44 -0.63
CA VAL A 382 -15.99 2.44 -0.75
C VAL A 382 -16.10 1.59 0.53
N LEU A 383 -14.97 1.11 1.07
CA LEU A 383 -14.98 0.38 2.35
C LEU A 383 -15.50 1.26 3.50
N ALA A 384 -15.06 2.52 3.58
CA ALA A 384 -15.49 3.46 4.61
C ALA A 384 -17.00 3.71 4.56
N GLN A 385 -17.57 3.88 3.35
CA GLN A 385 -19.00 4.05 3.16
C GLN A 385 -19.79 2.81 3.58
N ALA A 386 -19.32 1.61 3.21
CA ALA A 386 -19.97 0.36 3.61
C ALA A 386 -19.98 0.18 5.14
N LEU A 387 -18.84 0.45 5.80
CA LEU A 387 -18.75 0.37 7.26
C LEU A 387 -19.59 1.44 7.96
N SER A 388 -19.60 2.69 7.48
CA SER A 388 -20.47 3.75 7.99
C SER A 388 -21.96 3.33 7.95
N ALA A 389 -22.40 2.80 6.81
CA ALA A 389 -23.77 2.33 6.62
C ALA A 389 -24.09 1.11 7.51
N SER A 390 -23.15 0.18 7.71
CA SER A 390 -23.34 -0.99 8.58
C SER A 390 -23.54 -0.59 10.05
N HIS A 391 -22.94 0.51 10.48
CA HIS A 391 -23.16 1.10 11.80
C HIS A 391 -24.38 2.05 11.87
N GLY A 392 -25.06 2.30 10.74
CA GLY A 392 -26.32 3.05 10.69
C GLY A 392 -26.18 4.53 10.38
N GLU A 393 -25.02 4.96 9.91
CA GLU A 393 -24.75 6.36 9.54
C GLU A 393 -24.43 6.53 8.03
N PRO A 394 -25.30 6.06 7.11
CA PRO A 394 -24.99 6.02 5.68
C PRO A 394 -24.75 7.40 5.04
N ARG A 395 -25.32 8.46 5.59
CA ARG A 395 -25.20 9.83 5.05
C ARG A 395 -23.98 10.57 5.59
N LYS A 396 -23.61 10.38 6.84
CA LYS A 396 -22.56 11.14 7.53
C LYS A 396 -21.22 11.11 6.77
N PHE A 397 -20.79 9.94 6.30
CA PHE A 397 -19.56 9.81 5.54
C PHE A 397 -19.72 10.27 4.09
N ALA A 398 -20.84 9.99 3.43
CA ALA A 398 -21.08 10.36 2.03
C ALA A 398 -21.01 11.88 1.77
N GLU A 399 -21.23 12.70 2.79
CA GLU A 399 -21.18 14.16 2.73
C GLU A 399 -19.75 14.73 2.93
N THR A 400 -18.76 13.90 3.24
CA THR A 400 -17.38 14.33 3.48
C THR A 400 -16.63 14.66 2.17
N PRO A 401 -15.60 15.55 2.21
CA PRO A 401 -14.73 15.78 1.06
C PRO A 401 -14.07 14.50 0.53
N THR A 402 -13.72 13.57 1.41
CA THR A 402 -13.07 12.30 1.05
C THR A 402 -13.96 11.40 0.19
N ALA A 403 -15.28 11.43 0.42
CA ALA A 403 -16.23 10.68 -0.36
C ALA A 403 -16.24 11.07 -1.86
N ARG A 404 -15.83 12.30 -2.19
CA ARG A 404 -15.73 12.81 -3.57
C ARG A 404 -14.68 12.09 -4.42
N LEU A 405 -13.83 11.27 -3.83
CA LEU A 405 -12.91 10.39 -4.57
C LEU A 405 -13.63 9.26 -5.32
N CYS A 406 -14.89 9.02 -5.00
CA CYS A 406 -15.73 8.01 -5.65
C CYS A 406 -16.90 8.63 -6.41
N ARG A 407 -17.37 7.91 -7.42
CA ARG A 407 -18.61 8.24 -8.10
C ARG A 407 -19.82 7.96 -7.18
N PRO A 408 -20.92 8.72 -7.29
CA PRO A 408 -22.12 8.54 -6.48
C PRO A 408 -22.69 7.10 -6.51
N GLU A 409 -22.63 6.43 -7.66
CA GLU A 409 -23.10 5.07 -7.86
C GLU A 409 -22.32 4.07 -7.01
N ALA A 410 -20.98 4.26 -6.90
CA ALA A 410 -20.14 3.40 -6.08
C ALA A 410 -20.44 3.58 -4.58
N LEU A 411 -20.74 4.82 -4.14
CA LEU A 411 -21.14 5.09 -2.76
C LEU A 411 -22.54 4.54 -2.45
N ALA A 412 -23.48 4.65 -3.39
CA ALA A 412 -24.81 4.06 -3.27
C ALA A 412 -24.72 2.53 -3.13
N ARG A 413 -23.91 1.87 -3.96
CA ARG A 413 -23.66 0.42 -3.88
C ARG A 413 -23.03 0.03 -2.54
N ALA A 414 -22.02 0.77 -2.09
CA ALA A 414 -21.39 0.53 -0.78
C ALA A 414 -22.38 0.70 0.38
N THR A 415 -23.30 1.68 0.29
CA THR A 415 -24.39 1.85 1.25
C THR A 415 -25.29 0.64 1.28
N GLN A 416 -25.70 0.11 0.13
CA GLN A 416 -26.51 -1.11 0.04
C GLN A 416 -25.82 -2.31 0.71
N TRP A 417 -24.50 -2.50 0.48
CA TRP A 417 -23.73 -3.54 1.17
C TRP A 417 -23.76 -3.35 2.69
N GLY A 418 -23.49 -2.12 3.16
CA GLY A 418 -23.51 -1.80 4.59
C GLY A 418 -24.87 -2.07 5.25
N LEU A 419 -25.97 -1.74 4.57
CA LEU A 419 -27.33 -2.05 5.04
C LEU A 419 -27.58 -3.57 5.10
N ALA A 420 -27.14 -4.32 4.10
CA ALA A 420 -27.23 -5.78 4.10
C ALA A 420 -26.39 -6.41 5.22
N MET A 421 -25.15 -5.91 5.43
CA MET A 421 -24.29 -6.31 6.54
C MET A 421 -24.98 -6.05 7.90
N ARG A 422 -25.57 -4.87 8.06
CA ARG A 422 -26.31 -4.49 9.28
C ARG A 422 -27.51 -5.39 9.55
N LEU A 423 -28.20 -5.80 8.50
CA LEU A 423 -29.31 -6.78 8.61
C LEU A 423 -28.75 -8.13 9.09
N GLY A 424 -27.74 -8.67 8.41
CA GLY A 424 -27.13 -9.96 8.77
C GLY A 424 -26.57 -9.99 10.19
N GLN A 425 -25.84 -8.94 10.60
CA GLN A 425 -25.35 -8.80 11.97
C GLN A 425 -26.47 -8.77 13.02
N ARG A 426 -27.62 -8.15 12.71
CA ARG A 426 -28.75 -8.12 13.63
C ARG A 426 -29.47 -9.47 13.70
N LEU A 427 -29.64 -10.12 12.58
CA LEU A 427 -30.30 -11.43 12.51
C LEU A 427 -29.50 -12.50 13.26
N SER A 428 -28.18 -12.52 13.07
CA SER A 428 -27.29 -13.55 13.61
C SER A 428 -26.73 -13.25 15.00
N GLY A 429 -26.84 -12.02 15.49
CA GLY A 429 -26.09 -11.57 16.67
C GLY A 429 -24.57 -11.57 16.48
N GLY A 430 -24.08 -11.81 15.26
CA GLY A 430 -22.65 -11.93 14.91
C GLY A 430 -22.13 -13.36 14.93
N VAL A 431 -22.95 -14.36 15.27
CA VAL A 431 -22.57 -15.78 15.28
C VAL A 431 -22.99 -16.50 13.99
N ALA A 432 -22.35 -17.64 13.69
CA ALA A 432 -22.54 -18.37 12.44
C ALA A 432 -23.98 -18.87 12.22
N ALA A 433 -24.58 -19.46 13.24
CA ALA A 433 -25.82 -20.22 13.13
C ALA A 433 -26.97 -19.46 12.47
N GLY A 434 -27.17 -18.17 12.81
CA GLY A 434 -28.26 -17.37 12.24
C GLY A 434 -28.13 -17.15 10.73
N LEU A 435 -26.92 -17.04 10.20
CA LEU A 435 -26.66 -16.88 8.77
C LEU A 435 -26.69 -18.22 8.02
N GLU A 436 -26.21 -19.31 8.63
CA GLU A 436 -26.19 -20.65 8.02
C GLU A 436 -27.58 -21.25 7.86
N ARG A 437 -28.51 -20.87 8.75
CA ARG A 437 -29.89 -21.37 8.80
C ARG A 437 -30.90 -20.45 8.14
N SER A 438 -30.44 -19.38 7.51
CA SER A 438 -31.26 -18.42 6.76
C SER A 438 -30.69 -18.16 5.37
N ARG A 439 -31.51 -17.59 4.49
CA ARG A 439 -31.07 -17.17 3.15
C ARG A 439 -31.60 -15.78 2.83
N LEU A 440 -30.77 -14.95 2.20
CA LEU A 440 -31.14 -13.67 1.65
C LEU A 440 -30.93 -13.69 0.14
N GLY A 441 -31.92 -13.26 -0.63
CA GLY A 441 -31.79 -13.25 -2.09
C GLY A 441 -32.84 -12.37 -2.75
N VAL A 442 -32.75 -12.23 -4.07
CA VAL A 442 -33.73 -11.50 -4.89
C VAL A 442 -34.46 -12.48 -5.80
N ARG A 443 -35.81 -12.44 -5.80
CA ARG A 443 -36.62 -13.22 -6.69
C ARG A 443 -37.89 -12.44 -7.07
N ASP A 444 -38.20 -12.41 -8.36
CA ASP A 444 -39.44 -11.79 -8.90
C ASP A 444 -39.65 -10.33 -8.42
N GLY A 445 -38.58 -9.51 -8.39
CA GLY A 445 -38.64 -8.12 -7.94
C GLY A 445 -38.77 -7.96 -6.41
N ARG A 446 -38.63 -9.03 -5.65
CA ARG A 446 -38.73 -9.05 -4.19
C ARG A 446 -37.38 -9.37 -3.55
N LEU A 447 -37.09 -8.69 -2.46
CA LEU A 447 -36.02 -9.09 -1.55
C LEU A 447 -36.60 -10.14 -0.59
N ARG A 448 -36.09 -11.38 -0.64
CA ARG A 448 -36.58 -12.49 0.17
C ARG A 448 -35.62 -12.82 1.30
N LEU A 449 -36.14 -12.90 2.50
CA LEU A 449 -35.47 -13.43 3.68
C LEU A 449 -36.15 -14.75 4.07
N GLU A 450 -35.46 -15.87 3.91
CA GLU A 450 -35.93 -17.19 4.24
C GLU A 450 -35.35 -17.65 5.57
N LEU A 451 -36.20 -18.06 6.51
CA LEU A 451 -35.84 -18.57 7.83
C LEU A 451 -36.41 -19.96 8.04
N LYS A 452 -35.72 -20.83 8.76
CA LYS A 452 -36.29 -22.08 9.23
C LYS A 452 -37.39 -21.78 10.23
N ARG A 453 -38.49 -22.58 10.26
CA ARG A 453 -39.62 -22.40 11.19
C ARG A 453 -39.20 -22.29 12.65
N GLU A 454 -38.23 -23.08 13.07
CA GLU A 454 -37.69 -23.05 14.44
C GLU A 454 -36.95 -21.75 14.79
N ASP A 455 -36.53 -20.99 13.78
CA ASP A 455 -35.81 -19.72 13.92
C ASP A 455 -36.69 -18.49 13.61
N GLU A 456 -37.99 -18.68 13.37
CA GLU A 456 -38.92 -17.59 13.02
C GLU A 456 -38.92 -16.45 14.04
N ALA A 457 -38.69 -16.75 15.31
CA ALA A 457 -38.59 -15.78 16.38
C ALA A 457 -37.35 -14.81 16.21
N LEU A 458 -36.39 -15.11 15.35
CA LEU A 458 -35.33 -14.18 15.00
C LEU A 458 -35.84 -12.98 14.16
N TYR A 459 -37.00 -13.12 13.49
CA TYR A 459 -37.64 -12.05 12.73
C TYR A 459 -38.48 -11.15 13.64
N GLY A 460 -37.83 -10.43 14.52
CA GLY A 460 -38.48 -9.42 15.35
C GLY A 460 -38.39 -8.02 14.73
N GLU A 461 -39.08 -7.05 15.32
CA GLU A 461 -39.20 -5.66 14.87
C GLU A 461 -37.88 -5.03 14.41
N ALA A 462 -36.78 -5.29 15.12
CA ALA A 462 -35.51 -4.73 14.80
C ALA A 462 -34.88 -5.33 13.51
N VAL A 463 -35.17 -6.59 13.17
CA VAL A 463 -34.77 -7.24 11.90
C VAL A 463 -35.68 -6.75 10.79
N GLU A 464 -37.00 -6.75 11.00
CA GLU A 464 -37.97 -6.26 10.03
C GLU A 464 -37.68 -4.83 9.56
N ARG A 465 -37.41 -3.92 10.48
CA ARG A 465 -37.07 -2.53 10.15
C ARG A 465 -35.79 -2.44 9.27
N ARG A 466 -34.75 -3.24 9.55
CA ARG A 466 -33.54 -3.25 8.75
C ARG A 466 -33.75 -3.91 7.39
N PHE A 467 -34.54 -4.95 7.36
CA PHE A 467 -34.93 -5.64 6.14
C PHE A 467 -35.70 -4.71 5.19
N SER A 468 -36.70 -3.99 5.71
CA SER A 468 -37.44 -2.98 4.96
C SER A 468 -36.56 -1.82 4.48
N THR A 469 -35.59 -1.37 5.32
CA THR A 469 -34.63 -0.33 4.94
C THR A 469 -33.75 -0.80 3.77
N LEU A 470 -33.25 -2.04 3.81
CA LEU A 470 -32.46 -2.61 2.71
C LEU A 470 -33.30 -2.76 1.44
N ALA A 471 -34.49 -3.29 1.54
CA ALA A 471 -35.42 -3.47 0.42
C ALA A 471 -35.71 -2.12 -0.27
N SER A 472 -36.02 -1.09 0.51
CA SER A 472 -36.23 0.28 -0.01
C SER A 472 -34.97 0.83 -0.73
N ALA A 473 -33.75 0.63 -0.16
CA ALA A 473 -32.50 1.07 -0.77
C ALA A 473 -32.15 0.32 -2.06
N LEU A 474 -32.73 -0.86 -2.26
CA LEU A 474 -32.60 -1.67 -3.48
C LEU A 474 -33.73 -1.43 -4.48
N GLY A 475 -34.80 -0.70 -4.12
CA GLY A 475 -36.02 -0.56 -4.91
C GLY A 475 -36.81 -1.85 -5.02
N LEU A 476 -36.75 -2.72 -4.01
CA LEU A 476 -37.42 -4.03 -3.96
C LEU A 476 -38.51 -4.08 -2.90
N ILE A 477 -39.45 -5.02 -3.05
CA ILE A 477 -40.49 -5.30 -2.06
C ILE A 477 -39.97 -6.33 -1.06
N PRO A 478 -40.00 -6.09 0.26
CA PRO A 478 -39.54 -7.06 1.26
C PRO A 478 -40.54 -8.23 1.38
N GLU A 479 -40.04 -9.46 1.45
CA GLU A 479 -40.80 -10.68 1.64
C GLU A 479 -40.07 -11.62 2.59
N ALA A 480 -40.57 -11.81 3.82
CA ALA A 480 -40.06 -12.79 4.77
C ALA A 480 -40.86 -14.10 4.68
N VAL A 481 -40.15 -15.23 4.63
CA VAL A 481 -40.75 -16.57 4.45
C VAL A 481 -40.19 -17.52 5.49
N ALA A 482 -41.06 -18.23 6.21
CA ALA A 482 -40.66 -19.37 7.04
C ALA A 482 -40.67 -20.66 6.18
N LEU A 483 -39.52 -21.43 6.25
CA LEU A 483 -39.30 -22.68 5.52
C LEU A 483 -39.63 -23.91 6.41
#